data_2ad2117664f294d919171dd480d9f5be
#
_entry.id   2ad2117664f294d919171dd480d9f5be
#
_cell.length_a   1.000
_cell.length_b   1.000
_cell.length_c   1.000
_cell.angle_alpha   90.00
_cell.angle_beta   90.00
_cell.angle_gamma   90.00
#
_symmetry.space_group_name_H-M   'P 1'
#
loop_
_entity.id
_entity.type
_entity.pdbx_description
1 polymer ?
#
loop_
_entity_poly.entity_id
_entity_poly.type
_entity_poly.pdbx_seq_one_letter_code
_entity_poly.pdbx_strand_id
1 'polypeptide(L)'
;SGDMYAGELVTDLLGKVPSESFKFFGCGGKRMRESGVETVVDIHRLAVLGPFEAVSHLGHLYSALRLLVNEARRRRPRLAVLVDFPDFNLRLAAKLKALGIPVVYLISPQVWAWRSGRVKQMQKTIDRMLVVLPFEKDFYAERGMQVDYIGHPLVDRVRVSKSRSEFFQAHKLDESVPTVSLLPGSRTKEIHFHLPTLLQAARWLHWQRPVQFLLPAASSLHGNQIRKILADNGGPPL
;
A
#
# COMPACT_ATOMS: atom_id res chain seq x y z
N SER A 1 -0.63 2.35 -1.66
CA SER A 1 0.59 2.35 -0.82
C SER A 1 1.85 2.33 -1.68
N GLY A 2 2.09 1.31 -2.51
CA GLY A 2 3.33 1.15 -3.28
C GLY A 2 3.75 2.37 -4.11
N ASP A 3 2.83 2.99 -4.85
CA ASP A 3 3.08 4.22 -5.63
C ASP A 3 3.57 5.39 -4.76
N MET A 4 3.03 5.49 -3.56
CA MET A 4 3.42 6.51 -2.59
C MET A 4 4.85 6.29 -2.08
N TYR A 5 5.16 5.09 -1.61
CA TYR A 5 6.49 4.78 -1.09
C TYR A 5 7.57 4.85 -2.17
N ALA A 6 7.25 4.38 -3.39
CA ALA A 6 8.17 4.48 -4.52
C ALA A 6 8.43 5.94 -4.93
N GLY A 7 7.38 6.77 -4.99
CA GLY A 7 7.53 8.19 -5.31
C GLY A 7 8.39 8.94 -4.28
N GLU A 8 8.20 8.65 -3.00
CA GLU A 8 9.03 9.24 -1.94
C GLU A 8 10.47 8.81 -2.00
N LEU A 9 10.72 7.51 -2.18
CA LEU A 9 12.08 7.01 -2.37
C LEU A 9 12.80 7.76 -3.50
N VAL A 10 12.12 7.99 -4.62
CA VAL A 10 12.70 8.73 -5.75
C VAL A 10 12.95 10.19 -5.37
N THR A 11 12.01 10.85 -4.70
CA THR A 11 12.17 12.24 -4.23
C THR A 11 13.37 12.37 -3.29
N ASP A 12 13.49 11.45 -2.33
CA ASP A 12 14.59 11.44 -1.35
C ASP A 12 15.95 11.17 -2.01
N LEU A 13 15.98 10.26 -3.00
CA LEU A 13 17.20 9.99 -3.77
C LEU A 13 17.64 11.21 -4.57
N LEU A 14 16.73 11.86 -5.28
CA LEU A 14 17.02 13.05 -6.06
C LEU A 14 17.44 14.25 -5.19
N GLY A 15 16.96 14.32 -3.95
CA GLY A 15 17.41 15.31 -2.98
C GLY A 15 18.84 15.11 -2.45
N LYS A 16 19.39 13.89 -2.60
CA LYS A 16 20.73 13.52 -2.07
C LYS A 16 21.81 13.42 -3.15
N VAL A 17 21.43 13.40 -4.42
CA VAL A 17 22.33 13.23 -5.55
C VAL A 17 21.98 14.25 -6.64
N PRO A 18 22.94 14.67 -7.50
CA PRO A 18 22.65 15.56 -8.62
C PRO A 18 21.54 14.98 -9.51
N SER A 19 20.48 15.75 -9.73
CA SER A 19 19.26 15.30 -10.41
C SER A 19 19.49 14.76 -11.84
N GLU A 20 20.54 15.21 -12.51
CA GLU A 20 20.93 14.76 -13.86
C GLU A 20 21.53 13.35 -13.89
N SER A 21 21.89 12.77 -12.73
CA SER A 21 22.63 11.52 -12.64
C SER A 21 21.74 10.29 -12.78
N PHE A 22 20.41 10.42 -12.60
CA PHE A 22 19.50 9.27 -12.56
C PHE A 22 18.25 9.48 -13.41
N LYS A 23 17.88 8.42 -14.14
CA LYS A 23 16.61 8.32 -14.85
C LYS A 23 15.82 7.17 -14.28
N PHE A 24 14.57 7.42 -13.92
CA PHE A 24 13.67 6.44 -13.34
C PHE A 24 12.55 6.10 -14.32
N PHE A 25 12.24 4.82 -14.46
CA PHE A 25 11.09 4.36 -15.22
C PHE A 25 10.46 3.13 -14.54
N GLY A 26 9.18 2.90 -14.76
CA GLY A 26 8.54 1.72 -14.17
C GLY A 26 7.03 1.69 -14.24
N CYS A 27 6.46 0.86 -13.37
CA CYS A 27 5.02 0.79 -13.14
C CYS A 27 4.68 1.66 -11.93
N GLY A 28 3.84 2.65 -12.13
CA GLY A 28 3.46 3.57 -11.06
C GLY A 28 2.21 4.37 -11.36
N GLY A 29 1.82 5.20 -10.43
CA GLY A 29 0.67 6.08 -10.51
C GLY A 29 1.06 7.55 -10.47
N LYS A 30 0.15 8.34 -9.89
CA LYS A 30 0.28 9.80 -9.81
C LYS A 30 1.54 10.21 -9.01
N ARG A 31 1.79 9.57 -7.86
CA ARG A 31 2.91 9.95 -6.97
C ARG A 31 4.27 9.73 -7.61
N MET A 32 4.45 8.59 -8.26
CA MET A 32 5.70 8.33 -9.00
C MET A 32 5.90 9.30 -10.15
N ARG A 33 4.84 9.67 -10.90
CA ARG A 33 4.94 10.70 -11.96
C ARG A 33 5.34 12.07 -11.41
N GLU A 34 4.74 12.48 -10.31
CA GLU A 34 5.05 13.75 -9.62
C GLU A 34 6.51 13.79 -9.13
N SER A 35 7.12 12.65 -8.79
CA SER A 35 8.52 12.54 -8.40
C SER A 35 9.49 12.39 -9.58
N GLY A 36 9.03 12.52 -10.84
CA GLY A 36 9.90 12.48 -12.03
C GLY A 36 10.12 11.08 -12.61
N VAL A 37 9.34 10.07 -12.21
CA VAL A 37 9.42 8.72 -12.79
C VAL A 37 8.62 8.64 -14.09
N GLU A 38 9.27 8.19 -15.17
CA GLU A 38 8.59 7.82 -16.42
C GLU A 38 7.73 6.56 -16.18
N THR A 39 6.41 6.72 -16.12
CA THR A 39 5.51 5.57 -15.95
C THR A 39 5.23 4.88 -17.28
N VAL A 40 5.91 3.78 -17.51
CA VAL A 40 5.73 2.90 -18.69
C VAL A 40 4.42 2.11 -18.58
N VAL A 41 4.04 1.76 -17.36
CA VAL A 41 2.77 1.09 -17.02
C VAL A 41 2.05 1.89 -15.96
N ASP A 42 0.79 2.24 -16.21
CA ASP A 42 -0.05 2.90 -15.21
C ASP A 42 -0.66 1.87 -14.28
N ILE A 43 -0.41 2.03 -12.97
CA ILE A 43 -0.89 1.11 -11.93
C ILE A 43 -2.43 1.06 -11.84
N HIS A 44 -3.12 2.12 -12.23
CA HIS A 44 -4.59 2.15 -12.23
C HIS A 44 -5.16 1.13 -13.22
N ARG A 45 -4.48 0.86 -14.33
CA ARG A 45 -4.87 -0.17 -15.29
C ARG A 45 -4.72 -1.59 -14.75
N LEU A 46 -3.89 -1.78 -13.71
CA LEU A 46 -3.68 -3.06 -13.03
C LEU A 46 -4.60 -3.25 -11.83
N ALA A 47 -5.16 -2.17 -11.29
CA ALA A 47 -5.95 -2.17 -10.06
C ALA A 47 -7.48 -2.23 -10.29
N VAL A 48 -7.97 -2.02 -11.51
CA VAL A 48 -9.41 -2.04 -11.83
C VAL A 48 -9.90 -3.48 -11.92
N LEU A 49 -10.66 -3.93 -10.92
CA LEU A 49 -11.17 -5.30 -10.85
C LEU A 49 -12.60 -5.39 -10.34
N GLY A 50 -13.49 -5.81 -11.22
CA GLY A 50 -14.75 -6.43 -10.88
C GLY A 50 -14.62 -7.95 -10.71
N PRO A 51 -15.59 -8.63 -10.06
CA PRO A 51 -15.55 -10.09 -9.84
C PRO A 51 -15.67 -10.93 -11.13
N PHE A 52 -16.14 -10.35 -12.23
CA PHE A 52 -16.31 -11.02 -13.52
C PHE A 52 -15.14 -10.86 -14.50
N GLU A 53 -14.11 -10.08 -14.17
CA GLU A 53 -13.00 -9.71 -15.06
C GLU A 53 -11.69 -10.47 -14.76
N ALA A 54 -11.76 -11.55 -13.99
CA ALA A 54 -10.56 -12.29 -13.56
C ALA A 54 -9.68 -12.80 -14.72
N VAL A 55 -10.28 -13.20 -15.85
CA VAL A 55 -9.55 -13.73 -17.01
C VAL A 55 -8.89 -12.61 -17.82
N SER A 56 -9.61 -11.51 -18.07
CA SER A 56 -9.05 -10.33 -18.75
C SER A 56 -7.93 -9.68 -17.93
N HIS A 57 -8.02 -9.76 -16.62
CA HIS A 57 -7.03 -9.25 -15.70
C HIS A 57 -5.69 -9.96 -15.79
N LEU A 58 -5.67 -11.28 -15.90
CA LEU A 58 -4.44 -12.04 -16.11
C LEU A 58 -3.73 -11.61 -17.40
N GLY A 59 -4.48 -11.31 -18.45
CA GLY A 59 -3.94 -10.77 -19.70
C GLY A 59 -3.27 -9.41 -19.51
N HIS A 60 -3.90 -8.48 -18.79
CA HIS A 60 -3.34 -7.16 -18.49
C HIS A 60 -2.08 -7.24 -17.62
N LEU A 61 -2.10 -8.09 -16.56
CA LEU A 61 -0.91 -8.33 -15.74
C LEU A 61 0.24 -8.92 -16.54
N TYR A 62 -0.04 -9.88 -17.42
CA TYR A 62 0.97 -10.48 -18.28
C TYR A 62 1.54 -9.47 -19.28
N SER A 63 0.69 -8.66 -19.90
CA SER A 63 1.10 -7.60 -20.82
C SER A 63 1.97 -6.55 -20.15
N ALA A 64 1.59 -6.11 -18.94
CA ALA A 64 2.36 -5.19 -18.13
C ALA A 64 3.74 -5.77 -17.73
N LEU A 65 3.76 -7.05 -17.32
CA LEU A 65 4.99 -7.76 -17.01
C LEU A 65 5.92 -7.81 -18.23
N ARG A 66 5.37 -8.19 -19.39
CA ARG A 66 6.12 -8.27 -20.65
C ARG A 66 6.67 -6.90 -21.06
N LEU A 67 5.88 -5.84 -20.95
CA LEU A 67 6.29 -4.48 -21.27
C LEU A 67 7.45 -4.03 -20.38
N LEU A 68 7.34 -4.19 -19.05
CA LEU A 68 8.39 -3.83 -18.11
C LEU A 68 9.69 -4.61 -18.35
N VAL A 69 9.60 -5.91 -18.64
CA VAL A 69 10.77 -6.74 -18.95
C VAL A 69 11.42 -6.29 -20.27
N ASN A 70 10.64 -5.94 -21.29
CA ASN A 70 11.18 -5.44 -22.57
C ASN A 70 11.86 -4.07 -22.39
N GLU A 71 11.27 -3.18 -21.62
CA GLU A 71 11.89 -1.89 -21.31
C GLU A 71 13.19 -2.06 -20.49
N ALA A 72 13.18 -2.97 -19.51
CA ALA A 72 14.38 -3.28 -18.74
C ALA A 72 15.48 -3.88 -19.62
N ARG A 73 15.14 -4.76 -20.57
CA ARG A 73 16.11 -5.30 -21.55
C ARG A 73 16.69 -4.21 -22.47
N ARG A 74 15.85 -3.27 -22.92
CA ARG A 74 16.23 -2.19 -23.81
C ARG A 74 17.11 -1.14 -23.10
N ARG A 75 16.69 -0.73 -21.90
CA ARG A 75 17.32 0.37 -21.15
C ARG A 75 18.47 -0.07 -20.24
N ARG A 76 18.53 -1.37 -19.90
CA ARG A 76 19.55 -1.97 -19.02
C ARG A 76 19.74 -1.18 -17.73
N PRO A 77 18.71 -1.04 -16.87
CA PRO A 77 18.85 -0.29 -15.64
C PRO A 77 19.89 -0.94 -14.73
N ARG A 78 20.61 -0.13 -13.98
CA ARG A 78 21.65 -0.59 -13.04
C ARG A 78 21.05 -1.27 -11.82
N LEU A 79 19.78 -0.97 -11.52
CA LEU A 79 19.06 -1.49 -10.35
C LEU A 79 17.56 -1.47 -10.62
N ALA A 80 16.84 -2.45 -10.09
CA ALA A 80 15.39 -2.45 -9.99
C ALA A 80 14.97 -2.42 -8.53
N VAL A 81 14.04 -1.50 -8.20
CA VAL A 81 13.41 -1.45 -6.87
C VAL A 81 11.95 -1.86 -7.02
N LEU A 82 11.56 -2.92 -6.30
CA LEU A 82 10.20 -3.45 -6.28
C LEU A 82 9.54 -3.09 -4.95
N VAL A 83 8.31 -2.59 -5.00
CA VAL A 83 7.60 -2.12 -3.80
C VAL A 83 6.23 -2.76 -3.74
N ASP A 84 5.91 -3.46 -2.65
CA ASP A 84 4.60 -4.09 -2.41
C ASP A 84 4.18 -5.06 -3.55
N PHE A 85 2.88 -5.33 -3.74
CA PHE A 85 2.28 -6.12 -4.82
C PHE A 85 3.00 -7.46 -5.14
N PRO A 86 3.09 -8.39 -4.16
CA PRO A 86 4.01 -9.52 -4.19
C PRO A 86 3.79 -10.50 -5.35
N ASP A 87 2.54 -10.80 -5.73
CA ASP A 87 2.28 -11.79 -6.77
C ASP A 87 2.76 -11.34 -8.16
N PHE A 88 2.79 -10.05 -8.43
CA PHE A 88 3.36 -9.47 -9.64
C PHE A 88 4.87 -9.29 -9.51
N ASN A 89 5.30 -8.64 -8.45
CA ASN A 89 6.69 -8.23 -8.27
C ASN A 89 7.66 -9.42 -8.11
N LEU A 90 7.26 -10.53 -7.49
CA LEU A 90 8.11 -11.72 -7.42
C LEU A 90 8.31 -12.38 -8.79
N ARG A 91 7.33 -12.31 -9.69
CA ARG A 91 7.48 -12.76 -11.08
C ARG A 91 8.38 -11.81 -11.88
N LEU A 92 8.22 -10.51 -11.66
CA LEU A 92 9.08 -9.50 -12.28
C LEU A 92 10.53 -9.66 -11.82
N ALA A 93 10.76 -9.84 -10.51
CA ALA A 93 12.09 -10.08 -9.93
C ALA A 93 12.84 -11.23 -10.62
N ALA A 94 12.17 -12.37 -10.81
CA ALA A 94 12.77 -13.52 -11.49
C ALA A 94 13.18 -13.19 -12.94
N LYS A 95 12.38 -12.40 -13.65
CA LYS A 95 12.68 -11.99 -15.03
C LYS A 95 13.83 -10.97 -15.09
N LEU A 96 13.85 -10.01 -14.17
CA LEU A 96 14.92 -9.01 -14.07
C LEU A 96 16.26 -9.66 -13.69
N LYS A 97 16.22 -10.59 -12.73
CA LYS A 97 17.40 -11.36 -12.34
C LYS A 97 17.99 -12.17 -13.51
N ALA A 98 17.14 -12.78 -14.35
CA ALA A 98 17.55 -13.47 -15.56
C ALA A 98 18.20 -12.53 -16.62
N LEU A 99 17.94 -11.22 -16.54
CA LEU A 99 18.61 -10.19 -17.36
C LEU A 99 19.88 -9.64 -16.71
N GLY A 100 20.30 -10.16 -15.56
CA GLY A 100 21.45 -9.69 -14.80
C GLY A 100 21.22 -8.37 -14.07
N ILE A 101 19.97 -7.92 -13.91
CA ILE A 101 19.62 -6.67 -13.24
C ILE A 101 19.47 -6.96 -11.73
N PRO A 102 20.24 -6.27 -10.86
CA PRO A 102 20.10 -6.40 -9.42
C PRO A 102 18.71 -5.93 -8.96
N VAL A 103 18.13 -6.66 -7.97
CA VAL A 103 16.78 -6.41 -7.47
C VAL A 103 16.83 -6.08 -5.98
N VAL A 104 16.33 -4.92 -5.62
CA VAL A 104 16.00 -4.54 -4.24
C VAL A 104 14.49 -4.63 -4.05
N TYR A 105 14.04 -5.25 -2.97
CA TYR A 105 12.64 -5.31 -2.62
C TYR A 105 12.37 -4.47 -1.37
N LEU A 106 11.61 -3.41 -1.52
CA LEU A 106 11.23 -2.50 -0.45
C LEU A 106 9.84 -2.89 0.10
N ILE A 107 9.74 -3.06 1.39
CA ILE A 107 8.56 -3.55 2.13
C ILE A 107 8.24 -4.98 1.74
N SER A 108 8.79 -5.91 2.49
CA SER A 108 8.70 -7.34 2.20
C SER A 108 7.26 -7.85 2.10
N PRO A 109 6.98 -8.83 1.24
CA PRO A 109 5.70 -9.52 1.27
C PRO A 109 5.46 -10.18 2.62
N GLN A 110 4.22 -10.14 3.12
CA GLN A 110 3.85 -10.76 4.40
C GLN A 110 3.81 -12.30 4.31
N VAL A 111 4.90 -12.90 3.82
CA VAL A 111 5.01 -14.36 3.66
C VAL A 111 5.09 -15.10 5.00
N TRP A 112 5.39 -14.39 6.07
CA TRP A 112 5.37 -14.89 7.44
C TRP A 112 3.96 -15.26 7.91
N ALA A 113 2.92 -14.59 7.40
CA ALA A 113 1.53 -14.89 7.76
C ALA A 113 0.98 -16.11 7.02
N TRP A 114 1.41 -16.30 5.75
CA TRP A 114 0.75 -17.31 4.90
C TRP A 114 1.56 -17.68 3.66
N ARG A 115 2.35 -18.30 3.32
CA ARG A 115 3.18 -18.63 2.13
C ARG A 115 4.69 -18.52 2.41
N SER A 116 5.12 -18.97 3.59
CA SER A 116 6.52 -18.96 3.98
C SER A 116 7.46 -19.72 3.00
N GLY A 117 6.92 -20.70 2.27
CA GLY A 117 7.67 -21.41 1.22
C GLY A 117 8.19 -20.52 0.08
N ARG A 118 7.64 -19.29 -0.10
CA ARG A 118 8.14 -18.32 -1.10
C ARG A 118 9.52 -17.77 -0.77
N VAL A 119 9.99 -17.86 0.48
CA VAL A 119 11.31 -17.36 0.88
C VAL A 119 12.42 -17.99 0.02
N LYS A 120 12.34 -19.28 -0.30
CA LYS A 120 13.32 -19.96 -1.18
C LYS A 120 13.38 -19.35 -2.60
N GLN A 121 12.25 -18.88 -3.13
CA GLN A 121 12.23 -18.21 -4.43
C GLN A 121 12.80 -16.79 -4.28
N MET A 122 12.45 -16.08 -3.20
CA MET A 122 12.92 -14.72 -2.95
C MET A 122 14.45 -14.67 -2.80
N GLN A 123 15.05 -15.64 -2.10
CA GLN A 123 16.50 -15.77 -1.98
C GLN A 123 17.22 -15.86 -3.34
N LYS A 124 16.60 -16.47 -4.34
CA LYS A 124 17.18 -16.62 -5.68
C LYS A 124 17.03 -15.40 -6.58
N THR A 125 16.07 -14.54 -6.29
CA THR A 125 15.63 -13.50 -7.22
C THR A 125 15.76 -12.08 -6.69
N ILE A 126 16.01 -11.92 -5.39
CA ILE A 126 16.11 -10.62 -4.72
C ILE A 126 17.52 -10.52 -4.12
N ASP A 127 18.24 -9.48 -4.48
CA ASP A 127 19.59 -9.23 -3.99
C ASP A 127 19.60 -8.57 -2.61
N ARG A 128 18.64 -7.66 -2.36
CA ARG A 128 18.43 -7.04 -1.05
C ARG A 128 16.95 -6.91 -0.73
N MET A 129 16.58 -7.36 0.46
CA MET A 129 15.23 -7.26 1.01
C MET A 129 15.23 -6.27 2.16
N LEU A 130 14.42 -5.23 2.03
CA LEU A 130 14.24 -4.19 3.05
C LEU A 130 12.92 -4.44 3.78
N VAL A 131 13.01 -4.77 5.06
CA VAL A 131 11.85 -5.12 5.90
C VAL A 131 11.49 -3.98 6.83
N VAL A 132 10.20 -3.86 7.17
CA VAL A 132 9.67 -2.74 7.95
C VAL A 132 9.20 -3.13 9.36
N LEU A 133 9.04 -4.43 9.63
CA LEU A 133 8.66 -4.92 10.94
C LEU A 133 9.86 -5.60 11.62
N PRO A 134 10.12 -5.34 12.91
CA PRO A 134 11.33 -5.85 13.59
C PRO A 134 11.46 -7.38 13.52
N PHE A 135 10.38 -8.10 13.74
CA PHE A 135 10.37 -9.58 13.78
C PHE A 135 10.62 -10.24 12.42
N GLU A 136 10.48 -9.50 11.31
CA GLU A 136 10.74 -10.04 9.97
C GLU A 136 12.22 -10.42 9.81
N LYS A 137 13.12 -9.71 10.49
CA LYS A 137 14.56 -10.02 10.46
C LYS A 137 14.82 -11.44 10.96
N ASP A 138 14.26 -11.79 12.10
CA ASP A 138 14.42 -13.13 12.70
C ASP A 138 13.72 -14.20 11.84
N PHE A 139 12.50 -13.91 11.37
CA PHE A 139 11.75 -14.79 10.49
C PHE A 139 12.53 -15.18 9.21
N TYR A 140 13.19 -14.21 8.57
CA TYR A 140 13.99 -14.47 7.37
C TYR A 140 15.32 -15.14 7.69
N ALA A 141 15.98 -14.75 8.79
CA ALA A 141 17.24 -15.35 9.24
C ALA A 141 17.10 -16.85 9.53
N GLU A 142 16.02 -17.26 10.22
CA GLU A 142 15.69 -18.68 10.47
C GLU A 142 15.52 -19.50 9.18
N ARG A 143 15.26 -18.83 8.05
CA ARG A 143 15.09 -19.45 6.72
C ARG A 143 16.29 -19.23 5.82
N GLY A 144 17.41 -18.77 6.40
CA GLY A 144 18.68 -18.58 5.69
C GLY A 144 18.68 -17.38 4.72
N MET A 145 17.78 -16.39 4.90
CA MET A 145 17.76 -15.18 4.10
C MET A 145 18.16 -13.96 4.94
N GLN A 146 19.22 -13.27 4.53
CA GLN A 146 19.61 -12.00 5.14
C GLN A 146 18.72 -10.87 4.63
N VAL A 147 18.25 -10.01 5.54
CA VAL A 147 17.39 -8.86 5.23
C VAL A 147 17.83 -7.64 6.03
N ASP A 148 17.54 -6.45 5.52
CA ASP A 148 17.85 -5.18 6.19
C ASP A 148 16.57 -4.63 6.82
N TYR A 149 16.55 -4.44 8.14
CA TYR A 149 15.47 -3.74 8.82
C TYR A 149 15.67 -2.22 8.70
N ILE A 150 14.69 -1.55 8.10
CA ILE A 150 14.74 -0.10 7.84
C ILE A 150 13.75 0.72 8.67
N GLY A 151 12.92 0.08 9.50
CA GLY A 151 11.80 0.74 10.16
C GLY A 151 10.59 0.94 9.25
N HIS A 152 9.44 1.24 9.84
CA HIS A 152 8.22 1.44 9.06
C HIS A 152 8.13 2.89 8.57
N PRO A 153 8.03 3.18 7.26
CA PRO A 153 8.05 4.54 6.71
C PRO A 153 6.92 5.45 7.24
N LEU A 154 5.84 4.88 7.76
CA LEU A 154 4.75 5.66 8.34
C LEU A 154 5.09 6.26 9.72
N VAL A 155 6.11 5.76 10.43
CA VAL A 155 6.47 6.25 11.78
C VAL A 155 6.80 7.74 11.73
N ASP A 156 7.57 8.16 10.74
CA ASP A 156 7.98 9.56 10.59
C ASP A 156 6.88 10.46 10.01
N ARG A 157 5.81 9.86 9.49
CA ARG A 157 4.70 10.56 8.84
C ARG A 157 3.51 10.83 9.75
N VAL A 158 3.27 9.94 10.71
CA VAL A 158 2.18 10.11 11.66
C VAL A 158 2.57 11.24 12.61
N ARG A 159 2.12 12.45 12.30
CA ARG A 159 2.31 13.63 13.13
C ARG A 159 0.97 14.16 13.60
N VAL A 160 0.88 14.41 14.89
CA VAL A 160 -0.27 15.11 15.46
C VAL A 160 -0.14 16.58 15.07
N SER A 161 -1.06 17.07 14.24
CA SER A 161 -1.07 18.46 13.75
C SER A 161 -2.00 19.38 14.56
N LYS A 162 -2.87 18.81 15.40
CA LYS A 162 -3.83 19.52 16.25
C LYS A 162 -3.80 18.94 17.65
N SER A 163 -3.97 19.77 18.66
CA SER A 163 -4.27 19.31 20.01
C SER A 163 -5.63 18.57 20.05
N ARG A 164 -5.89 17.85 21.14
CA ARG A 164 -7.17 17.19 21.36
C ARG A 164 -8.33 18.18 21.25
N SER A 165 -8.26 19.30 21.99
CA SER A 165 -9.33 20.32 22.02
C SER A 165 -9.56 20.95 20.65
N GLU A 166 -8.51 21.31 19.90
CA GLU A 166 -8.64 21.82 18.53
C GLU A 166 -9.31 20.83 17.59
N PHE A 167 -8.97 19.53 17.74
CA PHE A 167 -9.58 18.48 16.94
C PHE A 167 -11.07 18.32 17.25
N PHE A 168 -11.41 18.26 18.55
CA PHE A 168 -12.80 18.10 18.99
C PHE A 168 -13.65 19.29 18.57
N GLN A 169 -13.15 20.52 18.76
CA GLN A 169 -13.83 21.74 18.30
C GLN A 169 -14.04 21.74 16.79
N ALA A 170 -13.02 21.41 16.01
CA ALA A 170 -13.11 21.39 14.54
C ALA A 170 -14.14 20.38 14.01
N HIS A 171 -14.36 19.28 14.75
CA HIS A 171 -15.30 18.23 14.38
C HIS A 171 -16.62 18.30 15.16
N LYS A 172 -16.83 19.35 15.96
CA LYS A 172 -18.04 19.55 16.80
C LYS A 172 -18.30 18.36 17.73
N LEU A 173 -17.24 17.80 18.30
CA LEU A 173 -17.30 16.70 19.24
C LEU A 173 -17.28 17.23 20.67
N ASP A 174 -17.94 16.52 21.59
CA ASP A 174 -17.92 16.79 23.02
C ASP A 174 -16.73 16.09 23.69
N GLU A 175 -15.84 16.84 24.32
CA GLU A 175 -14.66 16.29 25.00
C GLU A 175 -14.99 15.42 26.22
N SER A 176 -16.17 15.61 26.81
CA SER A 176 -16.66 14.84 27.95
C SER A 176 -17.26 13.49 27.56
N VAL A 177 -17.59 13.31 26.27
CA VAL A 177 -18.20 12.08 25.74
C VAL A 177 -17.14 11.18 25.12
N PRO A 178 -17.09 9.88 25.47
CA PRO A 178 -16.20 8.93 24.82
C PRO A 178 -16.39 8.89 23.31
N THR A 179 -15.26 8.96 22.58
CA THR A 179 -15.26 8.94 21.10
C THR A 179 -14.73 7.60 20.59
N VAL A 180 -15.46 6.97 19.69
CA VAL A 180 -15.09 5.70 19.06
C VAL A 180 -14.89 5.92 17.57
N SER A 181 -13.70 5.54 17.07
CA SER A 181 -13.42 5.56 15.64
C SER A 181 -13.83 4.25 14.97
N LEU A 182 -14.64 4.33 13.92
CA LEU A 182 -15.02 3.20 13.08
C LEU A 182 -14.08 3.14 11.89
N LEU A 183 -13.30 2.06 11.78
CA LEU A 183 -12.26 1.89 10.76
C LEU A 183 -12.61 0.72 9.81
N PRO A 184 -13.55 0.90 8.87
CA PRO A 184 -14.04 -0.20 8.03
C PRO A 184 -13.07 -0.63 6.92
N GLY A 185 -11.95 0.07 6.74
CA GLY A 185 -10.96 -0.18 5.70
C GLY A 185 -10.82 0.95 4.70
N SER A 186 -10.00 0.74 3.70
CA SER A 186 -9.64 1.74 2.68
C SER A 186 -10.02 1.35 1.26
N ARG A 187 -10.58 0.15 1.06
CA ARG A 187 -11.01 -0.36 -0.25
C ARG A 187 -12.53 -0.51 -0.31
N THR A 188 -13.12 -0.26 -1.48
CA THR A 188 -14.58 -0.36 -1.69
C THR A 188 -15.17 -1.68 -1.15
N LYS A 189 -14.53 -2.82 -1.43
CA LYS A 189 -14.99 -4.13 -0.93
C LYS A 189 -14.93 -4.24 0.59
N GLU A 190 -13.88 -3.72 1.22
CA GLU A 190 -13.73 -3.69 2.68
C GLU A 190 -14.86 -2.90 3.32
N ILE A 191 -15.14 -1.69 2.79
CA ILE A 191 -16.22 -0.83 3.26
C ILE A 191 -17.59 -1.52 3.15
N HIS A 192 -17.89 -2.10 1.99
CA HIS A 192 -19.17 -2.81 1.80
C HIS A 192 -19.34 -3.99 2.75
N PHE A 193 -18.25 -4.67 3.08
CA PHE A 193 -18.29 -5.85 3.94
C PHE A 193 -18.31 -5.49 5.43
N HIS A 194 -17.50 -4.53 5.85
CA HIS A 194 -17.29 -4.24 7.28
C HIS A 194 -18.19 -3.13 7.82
N LEU A 195 -18.47 -2.08 7.04
CA LEU A 195 -19.17 -0.92 7.55
C LEU A 195 -20.58 -1.25 8.07
N PRO A 196 -21.41 -2.07 7.42
CA PRO A 196 -22.73 -2.44 7.96
C PRO A 196 -22.66 -3.05 9.36
N THR A 197 -21.73 -3.97 9.58
CA THR A 197 -21.53 -4.62 10.89
C THR A 197 -21.03 -3.62 11.94
N LEU A 198 -20.09 -2.73 11.57
CA LEU A 198 -19.61 -1.70 12.47
C LEU A 198 -20.72 -0.71 12.87
N LEU A 199 -21.62 -0.36 11.94
CA LEU A 199 -22.77 0.50 12.23
C LEU A 199 -23.77 -0.19 13.18
N GLN A 200 -24.00 -1.49 13.06
CA GLN A 200 -24.82 -2.25 13.99
C GLN A 200 -24.20 -2.22 15.40
N ALA A 201 -22.91 -2.49 15.51
CA ALA A 201 -22.20 -2.44 16.79
C ALA A 201 -22.20 -1.02 17.39
N ALA A 202 -22.04 0.01 16.57
CA ALA A 202 -22.08 1.41 17.01
C ALA A 202 -23.47 1.81 17.55
N ARG A 203 -24.56 1.39 16.88
CA ARG A 203 -25.92 1.60 17.39
C ARG A 203 -26.14 0.92 18.73
N TRP A 204 -25.73 -0.34 18.83
CA TRP A 204 -25.84 -1.08 20.09
C TRP A 204 -25.08 -0.39 21.23
N LEU A 205 -23.88 0.08 20.99
CA LEU A 205 -23.07 0.81 21.96
C LEU A 205 -23.71 2.15 22.35
N HIS A 206 -24.20 2.90 21.37
CA HIS A 206 -24.87 4.20 21.58
C HIS A 206 -26.15 4.05 22.44
N TRP A 207 -26.86 2.95 22.27
CA TRP A 207 -28.03 2.64 23.10
C TRP A 207 -27.68 2.31 24.55
N GLN A 208 -26.49 1.73 24.80
CA GLN A 208 -26.03 1.35 26.15
C GLN A 208 -25.53 2.56 26.96
N ARG A 209 -24.89 3.54 26.33
CA ARG A 209 -24.29 4.69 26.99
C ARG A 209 -24.03 5.84 26.02
N PRO A 210 -23.92 7.09 26.55
CA PRO A 210 -23.48 8.22 25.72
C PRO A 210 -22.12 7.94 25.08
N VAL A 211 -22.07 7.97 23.77
CA VAL A 211 -20.85 7.78 22.98
C VAL A 211 -21.03 8.47 21.63
N GLN A 212 -19.98 9.07 21.12
CA GLN A 212 -19.93 9.68 19.79
C GLN A 212 -18.96 8.92 18.88
N PHE A 213 -19.18 9.03 17.58
CA PHE A 213 -18.46 8.22 16.61
C PHE A 213 -17.74 9.09 15.57
N LEU A 214 -16.60 8.59 15.09
CA LEU A 214 -15.85 9.11 13.95
C LEU A 214 -15.73 8.03 12.89
N LEU A 215 -15.97 8.39 11.64
CA LEU A 215 -15.75 7.52 10.49
C LEU A 215 -14.74 8.17 9.54
N PRO A 216 -13.43 7.95 9.72
CA PRO A 216 -12.43 8.46 8.79
C PRO A 216 -12.57 7.80 7.42
N ALA A 217 -12.76 8.61 6.38
CA ALA A 217 -12.84 8.14 5.00
C ALA A 217 -11.48 8.23 4.33
N ALA A 218 -10.97 7.13 3.78
CA ALA A 218 -9.75 7.15 2.98
C ALA A 218 -9.96 7.97 1.70
N SER A 219 -8.94 8.74 1.29
CA SER A 219 -8.98 9.59 0.08
C SER A 219 -9.21 8.82 -1.23
N SER A 220 -8.98 7.52 -1.21
CA SER A 220 -9.24 6.59 -2.33
C SER A 220 -10.72 6.23 -2.51
N LEU A 221 -11.58 6.60 -1.56
CA LEU A 221 -13.00 6.24 -1.54
C LEU A 221 -13.85 7.41 -2.05
N HIS A 222 -14.89 7.09 -2.81
CA HIS A 222 -15.90 8.06 -3.18
C HIS A 222 -16.85 8.28 -1.99
N GLY A 223 -16.90 9.49 -1.44
CA GLY A 223 -17.74 9.84 -0.29
C GLY A 223 -19.23 9.51 -0.47
N ASN A 224 -19.71 9.46 -1.72
CA ASN A 224 -21.07 9.05 -2.05
C ASN A 224 -21.37 7.57 -1.71
N GLN A 225 -20.39 6.69 -1.84
CA GLN A 225 -20.57 5.27 -1.49
C GLN A 225 -20.75 5.09 0.02
N ILE A 226 -19.93 5.77 0.81
CA ILE A 226 -20.04 5.74 2.28
C ILE A 226 -21.39 6.32 2.69
N ARG A 227 -21.78 7.47 2.16
CA ARG A 227 -23.09 8.09 2.46
C ARG A 227 -24.27 7.18 2.13
N LYS A 228 -24.20 6.46 1.01
CA LYS A 228 -25.23 5.48 0.64
C LYS A 228 -25.31 4.34 1.66
N ILE A 229 -24.18 3.74 2.05
CA ILE A 229 -24.17 2.66 3.05
C ILE A 229 -24.70 3.15 4.40
N LEU A 230 -24.37 4.39 4.80
CA LEU A 230 -24.91 4.99 6.02
C LEU A 230 -26.43 5.15 5.95
N ALA A 231 -26.95 5.65 4.82
CA ALA A 231 -28.39 5.80 4.61
C ALA A 231 -29.14 4.46 4.62
N ASP A 232 -28.59 3.46 3.93
CA ASP A 232 -29.21 2.14 3.78
C ASP A 232 -29.20 1.32 5.10
N ASN A 233 -28.24 1.56 5.99
CA ASN A 233 -28.07 0.78 7.23
C ASN A 233 -28.48 1.53 8.50
N GLY A 234 -28.78 2.81 8.44
CA GLY A 234 -29.16 3.62 9.60
C GLY A 234 -28.11 3.53 10.71
N GLY A 235 -27.13 4.44 10.73
CA GLY A 235 -26.11 4.54 11.78
C GLY A 235 -26.53 5.46 12.92
N PRO A 236 -25.80 5.44 14.07
CA PRO A 236 -25.89 6.55 15.01
C PRO A 236 -25.39 7.84 14.36
N PRO A 237 -25.63 9.02 14.94
CA PRO A 237 -25.02 10.26 14.48
C PRO A 237 -23.50 10.11 14.43
N LEU A 238 -22.89 10.44 13.26
CA LEU A 238 -21.47 10.36 12.99
C LEU A 238 -20.88 11.76 12.84
#